data_eb550d5398f234949c6ddcac56184327
#
_entry.id   eb550d5398f234949c6ddcac56184327
#
_cell.length_a   1.000
_cell.length_b   1.000
_cell.length_c   1.000
_cell.angle_alpha   90.00
_cell.angle_beta   90.00
_cell.angle_gamma   90.00
#
_symmetry.space_group_name_H-M   'P 1'
#
loop_
_entity.id
_entity.type
_entity.pdbx_description
1 polymer ?
#
loop_
_entity_poly.entity_id
_entity_poly.type
_entity_poly.pdbx_seq_one_letter_code
_entity_poly.pdbx_strand_id
1 'polypeptide(L)'
;MKELKAVQNELSELIERADSKNTVEYYDGEEEVERDFDYTEFVNKMRELRQQEGHIKALLAYSNATTKLVGMDDLTIGEGLVKLAQLNNEIKTLARYRTAKQVVKTVKHATFEGDKDRVLIREHLYDIHQVDEDIKSLQREVSRLQVAIDRTNLTNMIEC
;
A
#
# COMPACT_ATOMS: atom_id res chain seq x y z
N MET A 1 7.00 13.29 7.50
CA MET A 1 6.20 12.95 6.27
C MET A 1 6.14 14.07 5.24
N LYS A 2 5.94 15.34 5.63
CA LYS A 2 5.89 16.48 4.67
C LYS A 2 7.22 16.68 3.95
N GLU A 3 8.33 16.64 4.66
CA GLU A 3 9.69 16.81 4.11
C GLU A 3 10.07 15.71 3.11
N LEU A 4 9.79 14.44 3.44
CA LEU A 4 10.03 13.34 2.50
C LEU A 4 9.30 13.57 1.17
N LYS A 5 8.02 14.00 1.25
CA LYS A 5 7.23 14.30 0.05
C LYS A 5 7.79 15.49 -0.72
N ALA A 6 8.30 16.51 -0.03
CA ALA A 6 8.92 17.68 -0.67
C ALA A 6 10.18 17.28 -1.46
N VAL A 7 11.09 16.50 -0.84
CA VAL A 7 12.30 15.99 -1.51
C VAL A 7 11.94 15.10 -2.71
N GLN A 8 10.94 14.23 -2.58
CA GLN A 8 10.49 13.37 -3.70
C GLN A 8 9.88 14.19 -4.84
N ASN A 9 9.12 15.23 -4.55
CA ASN A 9 8.59 16.14 -5.57
C ASN A 9 9.72 16.90 -6.27
N GLU A 10 10.68 17.46 -5.52
CA GLU A 10 11.84 18.16 -6.08
C GLU A 10 12.67 17.25 -6.98
N LEU A 11 12.87 15.99 -6.57
CA LEU A 11 13.56 14.99 -7.39
C LEU A 11 12.79 14.69 -8.69
N SER A 12 11.47 14.56 -8.62
CA SER A 12 10.63 14.33 -9.81
C SER A 12 10.69 15.51 -10.78
N GLU A 13 10.55 16.74 -10.27
CA GLU A 13 10.65 17.96 -11.07
C GLU A 13 12.04 18.14 -11.72
N LEU A 14 13.11 17.78 -10.99
CA LEU A 14 14.47 17.80 -11.51
C LEU A 14 14.63 16.84 -12.70
N ILE A 15 14.10 15.62 -12.57
CA ILE A 15 14.16 14.60 -13.62
C ILE A 15 13.32 15.06 -14.84
N GLU A 16 12.09 15.50 -14.64
CA GLU A 16 11.23 15.98 -15.73
C GLU A 16 11.86 17.15 -16.49
N ARG A 17 12.49 18.09 -15.78
CA ARG A 17 13.22 19.20 -16.39
C ARG A 17 14.42 18.71 -17.19
N ALA A 18 15.19 17.75 -16.65
CA ALA A 18 16.32 17.15 -17.37
C ALA A 18 15.87 16.43 -18.64
N ASP A 19 14.78 15.66 -18.57
CA ASP A 19 14.22 14.94 -19.71
C ASP A 19 13.76 15.88 -20.84
N SER A 20 13.29 17.07 -20.50
CA SER A 20 12.86 18.08 -21.48
C SER A 20 14.02 18.87 -22.11
N LYS A 21 15.20 18.89 -21.48
CA LYS A 21 16.36 19.72 -21.91
C LYS A 21 17.59 18.93 -22.36
N ASN A 22 17.59 17.61 -22.20
CA ASN A 22 18.76 16.76 -22.47
C ASN A 22 19.04 16.51 -23.96
N THR A 23 18.13 16.92 -24.85
CA THR A 23 18.25 16.77 -26.30
C THR A 23 17.87 18.06 -27.02
N VAL A 24 18.56 18.33 -28.12
CA VAL A 24 18.28 19.46 -29.01
C VAL A 24 18.17 18.91 -30.43
N GLU A 25 17.15 19.30 -31.17
CA GLU A 25 16.96 18.96 -32.59
C GLU A 25 17.15 20.20 -33.43
N TYR A 26 17.98 20.12 -34.48
CA TYR A 26 18.24 21.21 -35.44
C TYR A 26 18.60 20.64 -36.80
N TYR A 27 18.38 21.42 -37.84
CA TYR A 27 18.79 21.03 -39.23
C TYR A 27 20.23 21.42 -39.51
N ASP A 28 20.90 20.62 -40.33
CA ASP A 28 22.27 20.94 -40.77
C ASP A 28 22.33 22.29 -41.50
N GLY A 29 23.19 23.18 -41.02
CA GLY A 29 23.31 24.56 -41.51
C GLY A 29 22.46 25.62 -40.82
N GLU A 30 21.69 25.24 -39.78
CA GLU A 30 21.02 26.20 -38.90
C GLU A 30 22.01 26.86 -37.92
N GLU A 31 21.64 28.07 -37.45
CA GLU A 31 22.41 28.75 -36.42
C GLU A 31 22.43 27.98 -35.09
N GLU A 32 23.44 28.25 -34.29
CA GLU A 32 23.72 27.57 -33.05
C GLU A 32 22.52 27.58 -32.09
N VAL A 33 21.97 26.39 -31.75
CA VAL A 33 20.84 26.24 -30.85
C VAL A 33 21.35 26.29 -29.41
N GLU A 34 20.64 26.99 -28.55
CA GLU A 34 20.95 27.14 -27.13
C GLU A 34 20.99 25.77 -26.44
N ARG A 35 22.11 25.46 -25.79
CA ARG A 35 22.32 24.19 -25.05
C ARG A 35 22.36 24.46 -23.57
N ASP A 36 21.17 24.50 -22.97
CA ASP A 36 20.94 24.83 -21.54
C ASP A 36 20.71 23.55 -20.70
N PHE A 37 21.64 22.59 -20.81
CA PHE A 37 21.63 21.39 -19.98
C PHE A 37 23.04 21.02 -19.54
N ASP A 38 23.27 21.08 -18.21
CA ASP A 38 24.50 20.59 -17.58
C ASP A 38 24.24 19.23 -16.92
N TYR A 39 24.72 18.17 -17.56
CA TYR A 39 24.62 16.78 -17.06
C TYR A 39 25.29 16.61 -15.70
N THR A 40 26.43 17.28 -15.47
CA THR A 40 27.20 17.14 -14.22
C THR A 40 26.44 17.77 -13.05
N GLU A 41 25.89 18.97 -13.25
CA GLU A 41 25.04 19.65 -12.28
C GLU A 41 23.79 18.82 -11.97
N PHE A 42 23.10 18.34 -13.01
CA PHE A 42 21.94 17.46 -12.86
C PHE A 42 22.24 16.23 -11.99
N VAL A 43 23.31 15.49 -12.32
CA VAL A 43 23.67 14.26 -11.58
C VAL A 43 24.05 14.56 -10.13
N ASN A 44 24.77 15.65 -9.87
CA ASN A 44 25.14 16.04 -8.51
C ASN A 44 23.90 16.38 -7.69
N LYS A 45 22.99 17.22 -8.23
CA LYS A 45 21.73 17.58 -7.54
C LYS A 45 20.85 16.37 -7.29
N MET A 46 20.72 15.47 -8.27
CA MET A 46 19.98 14.23 -8.11
C MET A 46 20.55 13.37 -6.97
N ARG A 47 21.88 13.25 -6.87
CA ARG A 47 22.54 12.49 -5.80
C ARG A 47 22.32 13.11 -4.42
N GLU A 48 22.39 14.44 -4.31
CA GLU A 48 22.08 15.16 -3.07
C GLU A 48 20.65 14.87 -2.60
N LEU A 49 19.66 15.02 -3.49
CA LEU A 49 18.25 14.76 -3.16
C LEU A 49 18.02 13.30 -2.77
N ARG A 50 18.66 12.34 -3.45
CA ARG A 50 18.58 10.92 -3.07
C ARG A 50 19.22 10.63 -1.73
N GLN A 51 20.32 11.30 -1.38
CA GLN A 51 20.94 11.17 -0.06
C GLN A 51 20.02 11.73 1.03
N GLN A 52 19.41 12.89 0.81
CA GLN A 52 18.43 13.48 1.74
C GLN A 52 17.22 12.55 1.92
N GLU A 53 16.66 12.03 0.81
CA GLU A 53 15.57 11.06 0.86
C GLU A 53 15.94 9.82 1.69
N GLY A 54 17.13 9.28 1.46
CA GLY A 54 17.64 8.12 2.21
C GLY A 54 17.78 8.39 3.70
N HIS A 55 18.31 9.57 4.07
CA HIS A 55 18.45 9.99 5.47
C HIS A 55 17.07 10.11 6.16
N ILE A 56 16.12 10.80 5.55
CA ILE A 56 14.78 10.95 6.10
C ILE A 56 14.09 9.57 6.27
N LYS A 57 14.21 8.68 5.28
CA LYS A 57 13.68 7.32 5.38
C LYS A 57 14.30 6.52 6.53
N ALA A 58 15.61 6.66 6.75
CA ALA A 58 16.30 5.99 7.86
C ALA A 58 15.80 6.51 9.22
N LEU A 59 15.64 7.83 9.39
CA LEU A 59 15.07 8.42 10.59
C LEU A 59 13.63 7.95 10.85
N LEU A 60 12.79 7.89 9.82
CA LEU A 60 11.43 7.38 9.93
C LEU A 60 11.41 5.91 10.33
N ALA A 61 12.26 5.08 9.73
CA ALA A 61 12.37 3.67 10.07
C ALA A 61 12.81 3.46 11.53
N TYR A 62 13.79 4.23 11.99
CA TYR A 62 14.24 4.20 13.38
C TYR A 62 13.12 4.62 14.34
N SER A 63 12.45 5.74 14.06
CA SER A 63 11.32 6.21 14.86
C SER A 63 10.21 5.16 14.93
N ASN A 64 9.81 4.59 13.79
CA ASN A 64 8.77 3.55 13.76
C ASN A 64 9.15 2.30 14.56
N ALA A 65 10.44 1.95 14.60
CA ALA A 65 10.94 0.78 15.34
C ALA A 65 11.03 1.01 16.85
N THR A 66 11.15 2.26 17.30
CA THR A 66 11.41 2.59 18.72
C THR A 66 10.22 3.23 19.41
N THR A 67 9.35 3.91 18.69
CA THR A 67 8.20 4.60 19.28
C THR A 67 7.07 3.64 19.59
N LYS A 68 6.63 3.58 20.84
CA LYS A 68 5.49 2.78 21.29
C LYS A 68 4.17 3.44 20.94
N LEU A 69 3.17 2.63 20.62
CA LEU A 69 1.83 3.09 20.31
C LEU A 69 1.10 3.62 21.55
N VAL A 70 0.51 4.79 21.46
CA VAL A 70 -0.29 5.35 22.57
C VAL A 70 -1.50 4.46 22.86
N GLY A 71 -1.55 3.94 24.09
CA GLY A 71 -2.60 3.02 24.56
C GLY A 71 -2.44 1.56 24.11
N MET A 72 -1.26 1.20 23.53
CA MET A 72 -0.85 -0.16 23.17
C MET A 72 0.67 -0.28 23.40
N ASP A 73 1.10 -0.12 24.65
CA ASP A 73 2.52 0.04 25.01
C ASP A 73 3.40 -1.19 24.76
N ASP A 74 2.81 -2.32 24.43
CA ASP A 74 3.47 -3.56 23.98
C ASP A 74 3.91 -3.53 22.51
N LEU A 75 3.34 -2.60 21.71
CA LEU A 75 3.63 -2.50 20.27
C LEU A 75 4.34 -1.19 19.93
N THR A 76 5.31 -1.27 19.01
CA THR A 76 5.87 -0.10 18.32
C THR A 76 4.99 0.29 17.12
N ILE A 77 5.21 1.50 16.56
CA ILE A 77 4.55 1.92 15.31
C ILE A 77 4.81 0.89 14.20
N GLY A 78 6.06 0.42 14.05
CA GLY A 78 6.45 -0.56 13.04
C GLY A 78 5.71 -1.88 13.20
N GLU A 79 5.67 -2.42 14.42
CA GLU A 79 4.92 -3.65 14.74
C GLU A 79 3.41 -3.47 14.51
N GLY A 80 2.86 -2.33 14.87
CA GLY A 80 1.46 -1.98 14.62
C GLY A 80 1.11 -1.94 13.14
N LEU A 81 1.99 -1.37 12.29
CA LEU A 81 1.78 -1.34 10.84
C LEU A 81 1.82 -2.75 10.23
N VAL A 82 2.73 -3.61 10.68
CA VAL A 82 2.79 -5.02 10.25
C VAL A 82 1.51 -5.76 10.67
N LYS A 83 1.09 -5.62 11.93
CA LYS A 83 -0.14 -6.23 12.44
C LYS A 83 -1.37 -5.75 11.67
N LEU A 84 -1.45 -4.46 11.36
CA LEU A 84 -2.52 -3.89 10.55
C LEU A 84 -2.61 -4.53 9.16
N ALA A 85 -1.47 -4.74 8.51
CA ALA A 85 -1.41 -5.42 7.22
C ALA A 85 -1.87 -6.88 7.31
N GLN A 86 -1.47 -7.60 8.37
CA GLN A 86 -1.88 -8.99 8.62
C GLN A 86 -3.40 -9.10 8.84
N LEU A 87 -3.98 -8.27 9.70
CA LEU A 87 -5.43 -8.24 9.96
C LEU A 87 -6.24 -7.95 8.69
N ASN A 88 -5.79 -6.99 7.87
CA ASN A 88 -6.45 -6.71 6.60
C ASN A 88 -6.36 -7.88 5.61
N ASN A 89 -5.25 -8.61 5.58
CA ASN A 89 -5.11 -9.82 4.75
C ASN A 89 -6.01 -10.96 5.24
N GLU A 90 -6.16 -11.11 6.56
CA GLU A 90 -7.06 -12.08 7.17
C GLU A 90 -8.52 -11.78 6.81
N ILE A 91 -8.95 -10.52 6.95
CA ILE A 91 -10.29 -10.07 6.52
C ILE A 91 -10.52 -10.40 5.04
N LYS A 92 -9.54 -10.12 4.15
CA LYS A 92 -9.65 -10.46 2.72
C LYS A 92 -9.78 -11.95 2.48
N THR A 93 -9.09 -12.76 3.29
CA THR A 93 -9.16 -14.21 3.21
C THR A 93 -10.53 -14.72 3.65
N LEU A 94 -11.02 -14.28 4.81
CA LEU A 94 -12.33 -14.66 5.33
C LEU A 94 -13.48 -14.17 4.44
N ALA A 95 -13.33 -13.03 3.79
CA ALA A 95 -14.33 -12.50 2.87
C ALA A 95 -14.64 -13.45 1.69
N ARG A 96 -13.71 -14.34 1.34
CA ARG A 96 -13.94 -15.39 0.31
C ARG A 96 -14.91 -16.46 0.76
N TYR A 97 -15.05 -16.64 2.07
CA TYR A 97 -15.95 -17.60 2.69
C TYR A 97 -17.34 -17.00 3.00
N ARG A 98 -17.53 -15.70 2.77
CA ARG A 98 -18.86 -15.08 2.87
C ARG A 98 -19.75 -15.61 1.76
N THR A 99 -20.87 -16.18 2.16
CA THR A 99 -21.89 -16.69 1.22
C THR A 99 -23.28 -16.41 1.80
N ALA A 100 -24.26 -16.27 0.92
CA ALA A 100 -25.64 -15.99 1.33
C ALA A 100 -26.37 -17.23 1.83
N LYS A 101 -25.88 -18.44 1.54
CA LYS A 101 -26.58 -19.70 1.84
C LYS A 101 -25.62 -20.80 2.23
N GLN A 102 -25.89 -21.47 3.35
CA GLN A 102 -25.15 -22.63 3.83
C GLN A 102 -25.23 -23.80 2.82
N VAL A 103 -26.40 -24.00 2.24
CA VAL A 103 -26.66 -25.08 1.27
C VAL A 103 -27.23 -24.52 0.00
N VAL A 104 -26.64 -24.86 -1.12
CA VAL A 104 -27.11 -24.52 -2.46
C VAL A 104 -27.49 -25.79 -3.22
N LYS A 105 -28.71 -25.87 -3.73
CA LYS A 105 -29.20 -26.97 -4.55
C LYS A 105 -29.31 -26.50 -6.00
N THR A 106 -28.70 -27.25 -6.91
CA THR A 106 -28.74 -26.97 -8.37
C THR A 106 -29.22 -28.21 -9.10
N VAL A 107 -30.25 -28.08 -9.91
CA VAL A 107 -30.71 -29.19 -10.77
C VAL A 107 -29.73 -29.31 -11.95
N LYS A 108 -29.16 -30.48 -12.12
CA LYS A 108 -28.40 -30.87 -13.32
C LYS A 108 -29.30 -31.67 -14.22
N HIS A 109 -29.71 -31.06 -15.33
CA HIS A 109 -30.53 -31.73 -16.33
C HIS A 109 -29.74 -32.82 -17.05
N ALA A 110 -30.43 -33.92 -17.35
CA ALA A 110 -29.86 -35.01 -18.11
C ALA A 110 -29.45 -34.55 -19.51
N THR A 111 -28.24 -34.95 -19.93
CA THR A 111 -27.67 -34.59 -21.25
C THR A 111 -27.95 -35.67 -22.30
N PHE A 112 -28.35 -36.88 -21.87
CA PHE A 112 -28.65 -37.99 -22.78
C PHE A 112 -30.04 -38.52 -22.53
N GLU A 113 -30.66 -39.05 -23.62
CA GLU A 113 -31.97 -39.63 -23.61
C GLU A 113 -31.98 -40.91 -22.73
N GLY A 114 -32.79 -40.90 -21.65
CA GLY A 114 -32.82 -42.02 -20.66
C GLY A 114 -32.18 -41.71 -19.31
N ASP A 115 -31.41 -40.66 -19.18
CA ASP A 115 -30.87 -40.19 -17.89
C ASP A 115 -31.93 -39.39 -17.12
N LYS A 116 -31.84 -39.42 -15.79
CA LYS A 116 -32.72 -38.63 -14.92
C LYS A 116 -31.99 -37.38 -14.44
N ASP A 117 -32.77 -36.30 -14.34
CA ASP A 117 -32.28 -35.07 -13.67
C ASP A 117 -31.79 -35.36 -12.24
N ARG A 118 -30.63 -34.83 -11.92
CA ARG A 118 -30.01 -34.98 -10.58
C ARG A 118 -29.91 -33.64 -9.87
N VAL A 119 -30.13 -33.66 -8.58
CA VAL A 119 -29.92 -32.48 -7.74
C VAL A 119 -28.50 -32.49 -7.19
N LEU A 120 -27.67 -31.55 -7.63
CA LEU A 120 -26.37 -31.29 -7.04
C LEU A 120 -26.57 -30.45 -5.78
N ILE A 121 -26.14 -30.98 -4.64
CA ILE A 121 -26.12 -30.25 -3.37
C ILE A 121 -24.70 -29.77 -3.14
N ARG A 122 -24.53 -28.48 -2.93
CA ARG A 122 -23.28 -27.88 -2.46
C ARG A 122 -23.53 -27.35 -1.06
N GLU A 123 -22.84 -27.91 -0.11
CA GLU A 123 -22.90 -27.53 1.30
C GLU A 123 -21.56 -26.93 1.70
N HIS A 124 -21.63 -25.77 2.40
CA HIS A 124 -20.45 -25.16 3.00
C HIS A 124 -20.21 -25.78 4.38
N LEU A 125 -19.00 -26.33 4.59
CA LEU A 125 -18.64 -27.07 5.82
C LEU A 125 -18.15 -26.15 6.96
N TYR A 126 -18.64 -24.92 6.97
CA TYR A 126 -18.35 -23.90 8.00
C TYR A 126 -19.60 -23.06 8.28
N ASP A 127 -19.68 -22.48 9.45
CA ASP A 127 -20.78 -21.59 9.82
C ASP A 127 -20.57 -20.21 9.16
N ILE A 128 -21.48 -19.82 8.30
CA ILE A 128 -21.42 -18.51 7.61
C ILE A 128 -21.64 -17.33 8.56
N HIS A 129 -22.38 -17.54 9.66
CA HIS A 129 -22.58 -16.50 10.67
C HIS A 129 -21.29 -16.27 11.48
N GLN A 130 -20.55 -17.34 11.80
CA GLN A 130 -19.27 -17.24 12.46
C GLN A 130 -18.26 -16.46 11.61
N VAL A 131 -18.21 -16.70 10.30
CA VAL A 131 -17.37 -15.93 9.37
C VAL A 131 -17.68 -14.42 9.43
N ASP A 132 -18.96 -14.05 9.47
CA ASP A 132 -19.36 -12.65 9.57
C ASP A 132 -18.98 -12.02 10.92
N GLU A 133 -19.08 -12.77 12.00
CA GLU A 133 -18.68 -12.31 13.34
C GLU A 133 -17.17 -12.14 13.45
N ASP A 134 -16.39 -13.08 12.91
CA ASP A 134 -14.94 -13.01 12.89
C ASP A 134 -14.47 -11.79 12.08
N ILE A 135 -15.04 -11.55 10.89
CA ILE A 135 -14.73 -10.36 10.08
C ILE A 135 -15.04 -9.07 10.85
N LYS A 136 -16.20 -8.99 11.53
CA LYS A 136 -16.56 -7.81 12.33
C LYS A 136 -15.60 -7.60 13.50
N SER A 137 -15.14 -8.69 14.12
CA SER A 137 -14.17 -8.63 15.22
C SER A 137 -12.83 -8.09 14.72
N LEU A 138 -12.31 -8.63 13.62
CA LEU A 138 -11.06 -8.16 12.98
C LEU A 138 -11.16 -6.69 12.55
N GLN A 139 -12.29 -6.27 11.98
CA GLN A 139 -12.52 -4.86 11.62
C GLN A 139 -12.47 -3.91 12.81
N ARG A 140 -12.99 -4.32 13.97
CA ARG A 140 -12.88 -3.53 15.21
C ARG A 140 -11.42 -3.43 15.66
N GLU A 141 -10.66 -4.53 15.58
CA GLU A 141 -9.24 -4.53 15.93
C GLU A 141 -8.42 -3.63 14.98
N VAL A 142 -8.66 -3.70 13.67
CA VAL A 142 -8.09 -2.79 12.65
C VAL A 142 -8.37 -1.33 13.02
N SER A 143 -9.63 -1.00 13.34
CA SER A 143 -10.01 0.38 13.69
C SER A 143 -9.30 0.88 14.95
N ARG A 144 -9.21 0.03 15.99
CA ARG A 144 -8.50 0.38 17.25
C ARG A 144 -7.01 0.61 17.00
N LEU A 145 -6.38 -0.27 16.21
CA LEU A 145 -4.96 -0.17 15.89
C LEU A 145 -4.66 1.07 15.03
N GLN A 146 -5.51 1.36 14.04
CA GLN A 146 -5.38 2.56 13.22
C GLN A 146 -5.45 3.84 14.07
N VAL A 147 -6.42 3.92 14.98
CA VAL A 147 -6.55 5.07 15.89
C VAL A 147 -5.32 5.23 16.78
N ALA A 148 -4.74 4.12 17.30
CA ALA A 148 -3.53 4.17 18.09
C ALA A 148 -2.33 4.67 17.29
N ILE A 149 -2.15 4.20 16.05
CA ILE A 149 -1.10 4.66 15.13
C ILE A 149 -1.28 6.16 14.84
N ASP A 150 -2.48 6.60 14.48
CA ASP A 150 -2.76 7.99 14.14
C ASP A 150 -2.51 8.92 15.34
N ARG A 151 -2.94 8.55 16.54
CA ARG A 151 -2.65 9.30 17.77
C ARG A 151 -1.16 9.40 18.03
N THR A 152 -0.44 8.30 17.90
CA THR A 152 1.01 8.29 18.11
C THR A 152 1.73 9.20 17.12
N ASN A 153 1.33 9.17 15.85
CA ASN A 153 1.88 10.05 14.81
C ASN A 153 1.59 11.53 15.05
N LEU A 154 0.46 11.86 15.68
CA LEU A 154 0.11 13.25 16.02
C LEU A 154 0.89 13.77 17.22
N THR A 155 1.23 12.88 18.17
CA THR A 155 1.95 13.26 19.40
C THR A 155 3.47 13.23 19.24
N ASN A 156 3.99 12.39 18.36
CA ASN A 156 5.42 12.27 18.09
C ASN A 156 5.78 13.03 16.81
N MET A 157 6.03 14.34 16.91
CA MET A 157 6.70 15.07 15.84
C MET A 157 8.16 14.61 15.81
N ILE A 158 8.59 14.07 14.67
CA ILE A 158 10.00 13.83 14.39
C ILE A 158 10.57 15.20 14.06
N GLU A 159 11.38 15.74 14.97
CA GLU A 159 12.22 16.90 14.67
C GLU A 159 13.36 16.41 13.77
N CYS A 160 13.36 16.87 12.52
CA CYS A 160 14.44 16.61 11.54
C CYS A 160 15.45 17.74 11.56
#